data_51bcd5ff87e8ea304455c0752b6c4c44
#
_entry.id   51bcd5ff87e8ea304455c0752b6c4c44
#
_cell.length_a   1.000
_cell.length_b   1.000
_cell.length_c   1.000
_cell.angle_alpha   90.00
_cell.angle_beta   90.00
_cell.angle_gamma   90.00
#
_symmetry.space_group_name_H-M   'P 1'
#
loop_
_entity.id
_entity.type
_entity.pdbx_description
1 polymer ?
#
loop_
_entity_poly.entity_id
_entity_poly.type
_entity_poly.pdbx_seq_one_letter_code
_entity_poly.pdbx_strand_id
1 'polypeptide(L)'
;IAIMLKEFDKICKKEKPDACLLLGDTNSSLLSYVCKRLKIPIFHIEGGNRSFDIRVPEEINRKIVDHLSDVNLTYSQISKNNLINENIDPDKVICIGSPLKEVFDFYKKKISKSKILNILKVKKFRYFLVSFHREENLDNEDNFRDFFNLLNYLKLEFKLPIIVSTHFR
;
A
#
# COMPACT_ATOMS: atom_id res chain seq x y z
N ILE A 1 -9.11 -14.47 9.18
CA ILE A 1 -8.57 -15.10 7.97
C ILE A 1 -9.30 -16.40 7.68
N ALA A 2 -9.39 -17.39 8.61
CA ALA A 2 -9.99 -18.70 8.35
C ALA A 2 -11.42 -18.63 7.80
N ILE A 3 -12.30 -17.80 8.39
CA ILE A 3 -13.67 -17.59 7.91
C ILE A 3 -13.66 -17.05 6.49
N MET A 4 -12.80 -16.07 6.21
CA MET A 4 -12.68 -15.43 4.90
C MET A 4 -12.26 -16.44 3.81
N LEU A 5 -11.27 -17.28 4.08
CA LEU A 5 -10.84 -18.35 3.16
C LEU A 5 -11.97 -19.34 2.88
N LYS A 6 -12.69 -19.78 3.93
CA LYS A 6 -13.80 -20.72 3.81
C LYS A 6 -14.95 -20.16 2.97
N GLU A 7 -15.35 -18.92 3.22
CA GLU A 7 -16.46 -18.31 2.46
C GLU A 7 -16.07 -18.01 1.02
N PHE A 8 -14.82 -17.58 0.78
CA PHE A 8 -14.33 -17.33 -0.56
C PHE A 8 -14.23 -18.62 -1.40
N ASP A 9 -13.84 -19.75 -0.80
CA ASP A 9 -13.85 -21.06 -1.48
C ASP A 9 -15.24 -21.40 -2.00
N LYS A 10 -16.30 -21.17 -1.19
CA LYS A 10 -17.68 -21.39 -1.61
C LYS A 10 -18.08 -20.47 -2.78
N ILE A 11 -17.68 -19.19 -2.71
CA ILE A 11 -17.95 -18.21 -3.77
C ILE A 11 -17.30 -18.66 -5.06
N CYS A 12 -15.99 -18.99 -5.04
CA CYS A 12 -15.28 -19.43 -6.23
C CYS A 12 -15.88 -20.70 -6.86
N LYS A 13 -16.31 -21.66 -6.03
CA LYS A 13 -16.96 -22.88 -6.53
C LYS A 13 -18.33 -22.63 -7.15
N LYS A 14 -19.05 -21.63 -6.66
CA LYS A 14 -20.35 -21.22 -7.19
C LYS A 14 -20.21 -20.39 -8.48
N GLU A 15 -19.40 -19.33 -8.41
CA GLU A 15 -19.28 -18.33 -9.50
C GLU A 15 -18.32 -18.76 -10.61
N LYS A 16 -17.39 -19.68 -10.32
CA LYS A 16 -16.39 -20.25 -11.25
C LYS A 16 -15.66 -19.17 -12.07
N PRO A 17 -14.98 -18.21 -11.42
CA PRO A 17 -14.31 -17.13 -12.13
C PRO A 17 -13.18 -17.65 -13.02
N ASP A 18 -12.99 -17.06 -14.20
CA ASP A 18 -11.91 -17.38 -15.12
C ASP A 18 -10.54 -16.90 -14.65
N ALA A 19 -10.51 -15.83 -13.83
CA ALA A 19 -9.30 -15.26 -13.24
C ALA A 19 -9.61 -14.49 -11.97
N CYS A 20 -8.58 -14.23 -11.17
CA CYS A 20 -8.64 -13.41 -9.97
C CYS A 20 -7.64 -12.27 -10.10
N LEU A 21 -8.11 -11.02 -9.92
CA LEU A 21 -7.28 -9.83 -9.84
C LEU A 21 -7.20 -9.40 -8.37
N LEU A 22 -5.98 -9.32 -7.84
CA LEU A 22 -5.70 -8.88 -6.47
C LEU A 22 -4.95 -7.55 -6.50
N LEU A 23 -5.27 -6.67 -5.59
CA LEU A 23 -4.58 -5.39 -5.40
C LEU A 23 -4.03 -5.30 -3.98
N GLY A 24 -2.71 -5.11 -3.89
CA GLY A 24 -2.03 -4.85 -2.61
C GLY A 24 -1.89 -6.09 -1.72
N ASP A 25 -1.73 -5.85 -0.44
CA ASP A 25 -1.12 -6.78 0.50
C ASP A 25 -1.89 -6.95 1.83
N THR A 26 -3.12 -6.49 1.88
CA THR A 26 -3.98 -6.69 3.06
C THR A 26 -4.31 -8.18 3.26
N ASN A 27 -4.90 -8.52 4.41
CA ASN A 27 -5.26 -9.91 4.69
C ASN A 27 -6.15 -10.56 3.61
N SER A 28 -6.86 -9.76 2.80
CA SER A 28 -7.64 -10.27 1.67
C SER A 28 -6.77 -10.85 0.54
N SER A 29 -5.51 -10.44 0.43
CA SER A 29 -4.59 -11.00 -0.57
C SER A 29 -4.30 -12.48 -0.34
N LEU A 30 -4.45 -12.97 0.90
CA LEU A 30 -4.33 -14.39 1.25
C LEU A 30 -5.40 -15.28 0.59
N LEU A 31 -6.45 -14.69 0.01
CA LEU A 31 -7.42 -15.40 -0.84
C LEU A 31 -6.75 -16.00 -2.09
N SER A 32 -5.57 -15.52 -2.46
CA SER A 32 -4.70 -16.11 -3.50
C SER A 32 -4.47 -17.61 -3.28
N TYR A 33 -4.37 -18.07 -2.03
CA TYR A 33 -4.23 -19.49 -1.74
C TYR A 33 -5.42 -20.31 -2.24
N VAL A 34 -6.64 -19.83 -2.02
CA VAL A 34 -7.87 -20.48 -2.51
C VAL A 34 -7.90 -20.52 -4.03
N CYS A 35 -7.60 -19.38 -4.68
CA CYS A 35 -7.52 -19.31 -6.14
C CYS A 35 -6.53 -20.36 -6.69
N LYS A 36 -5.32 -20.41 -6.12
CA LYS A 36 -4.30 -21.37 -6.56
C LYS A 36 -4.73 -22.81 -6.39
N ARG A 37 -5.40 -23.16 -5.29
CA ARG A 37 -5.93 -24.51 -5.03
C ARG A 37 -7.04 -24.89 -6.01
N LEU A 38 -7.83 -23.93 -6.46
CA LEU A 38 -8.91 -24.12 -7.43
C LEU A 38 -8.45 -23.93 -8.89
N LYS A 39 -7.14 -23.72 -9.13
CA LYS A 39 -6.54 -23.49 -10.45
C LYS A 39 -7.11 -22.25 -11.17
N ILE A 40 -7.50 -21.25 -10.43
CA ILE A 40 -7.93 -19.95 -10.93
C ILE A 40 -6.68 -19.10 -11.13
N PRO A 41 -6.38 -18.61 -12.35
CA PRO A 41 -5.24 -17.73 -12.61
C PRO A 41 -5.28 -16.46 -11.76
N ILE A 42 -4.13 -16.05 -11.22
CA ILE A 42 -4.01 -14.93 -10.31
C ILE A 42 -3.14 -13.83 -10.94
N PHE A 43 -3.70 -12.63 -11.01
CA PHE A 43 -2.99 -11.40 -11.39
C PHE A 43 -2.88 -10.50 -10.15
N HIS A 44 -1.66 -10.16 -9.75
CA HIS A 44 -1.42 -9.35 -8.57
C HIS A 44 -0.90 -7.96 -8.96
N ILE A 45 -1.68 -6.92 -8.68
CA ILE A 45 -1.30 -5.52 -8.84
C ILE A 45 -0.59 -5.05 -7.56
N GLU A 46 0.46 -4.24 -7.71
CA GLU A 46 1.35 -3.77 -6.64
C GLU A 46 2.34 -4.85 -6.16
N GLY A 47 2.63 -5.85 -7.00
CA GLY A 47 3.58 -6.90 -6.69
C GLY A 47 5.00 -6.37 -6.47
N GLY A 48 5.79 -7.09 -5.68
CA GLY A 48 7.21 -6.84 -5.50
C GLY A 48 7.61 -5.70 -4.57
N ASN A 49 6.66 -5.04 -3.93
CA ASN A 49 6.98 -4.09 -2.86
C ASN A 49 7.58 -4.83 -1.67
N ARG A 50 8.66 -4.27 -1.09
CA ARG A 50 9.34 -4.84 0.08
C ARG A 50 9.68 -3.77 1.10
N SER A 51 9.37 -4.04 2.38
CA SER A 51 9.88 -3.28 3.51
C SER A 51 11.14 -3.91 4.10
N PHE A 52 11.41 -5.18 3.75
CA PHE A 52 12.48 -6.00 4.32
C PHE A 52 12.39 -6.15 5.85
N ASP A 53 11.22 -5.93 6.42
CA ASP A 53 10.96 -6.04 7.84
C ASP A 53 9.77 -6.98 8.08
N ILE A 54 10.04 -8.19 8.55
CA ILE A 54 9.04 -9.24 8.81
C ILE A 54 8.12 -8.91 9.99
N ARG A 55 8.40 -7.87 10.78
CA ARG A 55 7.52 -7.40 11.85
C ARG A 55 6.27 -6.71 11.26
N VAL A 56 6.36 -6.28 10.01
CA VAL A 56 5.24 -5.68 9.27
C VAL A 56 4.37 -6.81 8.70
N PRO A 57 3.11 -6.97 9.14
CA PRO A 57 2.24 -8.07 8.69
C PRO A 57 2.05 -8.10 7.17
N GLU A 58 2.02 -6.93 6.53
CA GLU A 58 1.90 -6.80 5.08
C GLU A 58 3.10 -7.39 4.35
N GLU A 59 4.30 -7.40 4.93
CA GLU A 59 5.48 -7.99 4.29
C GLU A 59 5.33 -9.50 4.11
N ILE A 60 4.70 -10.17 5.07
CA ILE A 60 4.37 -11.59 4.98
C ILE A 60 3.33 -11.83 3.89
N ASN A 61 2.27 -11.04 3.90
CA ASN A 61 1.20 -11.15 2.91
C ASN A 61 1.73 -10.94 1.48
N ARG A 62 2.59 -9.93 1.26
CA ARG A 62 3.23 -9.64 -0.03
C ARG A 62 3.97 -10.85 -0.57
N LYS A 63 4.86 -11.43 0.24
CA LYS A 63 5.64 -12.61 -0.17
C LYS A 63 4.73 -13.77 -0.55
N ILE A 64 3.68 -14.01 0.22
CA ILE A 64 2.73 -15.09 -0.07
C ILE A 64 2.02 -14.85 -1.41
N VAL A 65 1.41 -13.66 -1.58
CA VAL A 65 0.61 -13.38 -2.78
C VAL A 65 1.47 -13.31 -4.03
N ASP A 66 2.65 -12.70 -3.95
CA ASP A 66 3.58 -12.59 -5.09
C ASP A 66 4.01 -13.97 -5.62
N HIS A 67 4.36 -14.88 -4.71
CA HIS A 67 4.79 -16.24 -5.09
C HIS A 67 3.63 -17.15 -5.53
N LEU A 68 2.40 -16.87 -5.12
CA LEU A 68 1.23 -17.62 -5.57
C LEU A 68 0.68 -17.11 -6.91
N SER A 69 0.99 -15.87 -7.28
CA SER A 69 0.47 -15.24 -8.48
C SER A 69 1.06 -15.80 -9.76
N ASP A 70 0.23 -15.91 -10.79
CA ASP A 70 0.65 -16.34 -12.13
C ASP A 70 1.27 -15.17 -12.89
N VAL A 71 0.82 -13.94 -12.63
CA VAL A 71 1.41 -12.68 -13.14
C VAL A 71 1.45 -11.64 -12.06
N ASN A 72 2.61 -11.02 -11.87
CA ASN A 72 2.82 -9.89 -10.98
C ASN A 72 2.94 -8.58 -11.78
N LEU A 73 2.09 -7.60 -11.46
CA LEU A 73 2.05 -6.28 -12.06
C LEU A 73 2.70 -5.30 -11.08
N THR A 74 3.93 -4.88 -11.37
CA THR A 74 4.72 -4.03 -10.47
C THR A 74 4.61 -2.55 -10.82
N TYR A 75 4.71 -1.67 -9.81
CA TYR A 75 4.66 -0.23 -10.01
C TYR A 75 6.01 0.40 -10.35
N SER A 76 7.10 -0.31 -10.10
CA SER A 76 8.45 0.19 -10.34
C SER A 76 9.39 -0.92 -10.81
N GLN A 77 10.49 -0.50 -11.42
CA GLN A 77 11.58 -1.43 -11.77
C GLN A 77 12.24 -2.02 -10.52
N ILE A 78 12.26 -1.28 -9.40
CA ILE A 78 12.78 -1.79 -8.11
C ILE A 78 11.91 -2.96 -7.65
N SER A 79 10.59 -2.80 -7.66
CA SER A 79 9.65 -3.87 -7.29
C SER A 79 9.78 -5.08 -8.22
N LYS A 80 9.96 -4.87 -9.53
CA LYS A 80 10.25 -5.96 -10.48
C LYS A 80 11.53 -6.70 -10.11
N ASN A 81 12.60 -5.96 -9.83
CA ASN A 81 13.89 -6.57 -9.48
C ASN A 81 13.82 -7.36 -8.17
N ASN A 82 13.03 -6.91 -7.18
CA ASN A 82 12.82 -7.65 -5.94
C ASN A 82 12.25 -9.06 -6.23
N LEU A 83 11.24 -9.15 -7.09
CA LEU A 83 10.63 -10.43 -7.47
C LEU A 83 11.59 -11.36 -8.22
N ILE A 84 12.36 -10.79 -9.15
CA ILE A 84 13.38 -11.55 -9.89
C ILE A 84 14.46 -12.08 -8.92
N ASN A 85 14.91 -11.28 -7.98
CA ASN A 85 15.87 -11.69 -6.96
C ASN A 85 15.30 -12.76 -6.00
N GLU A 86 13.98 -12.86 -5.89
CA GLU A 86 13.28 -13.92 -5.15
C GLU A 86 12.97 -15.15 -6.04
N ASN A 87 13.59 -15.24 -7.21
CA ASN A 87 13.46 -16.34 -8.19
C ASN A 87 12.05 -16.46 -8.80
N ILE A 88 11.30 -15.38 -8.90
CA ILE A 88 10.09 -15.34 -9.72
C ILE A 88 10.51 -15.12 -11.17
N ASP A 89 9.94 -15.94 -12.05
CA ASP A 89 10.20 -15.91 -13.50
C ASP A 89 9.99 -14.50 -14.06
N PRO A 90 10.99 -13.89 -14.71
CA PRO A 90 10.89 -12.55 -15.29
C PRO A 90 9.73 -12.37 -16.27
N ASP A 91 9.32 -13.44 -16.98
CA ASP A 91 8.21 -13.41 -17.94
C ASP A 91 6.84 -13.28 -17.25
N LYS A 92 6.78 -13.56 -15.94
CA LYS A 92 5.60 -13.38 -15.09
C LYS A 92 5.56 -12.04 -14.35
N VAL A 93 6.53 -11.17 -14.62
CA VAL A 93 6.63 -9.87 -13.92
C VAL A 93 6.62 -8.71 -14.91
N ILE A 94 5.53 -7.97 -14.91
CA ILE A 94 5.29 -6.85 -15.83
C ILE A 94 5.33 -5.54 -15.03
N CYS A 95 6.24 -4.63 -15.39
CA CYS A 95 6.26 -3.29 -14.79
C CYS A 95 5.26 -2.39 -15.52
N ILE A 96 4.15 -2.07 -14.84
CA ILE A 96 3.05 -1.27 -15.41
C ILE A 96 3.10 0.21 -15.02
N GLY A 97 3.94 0.58 -14.03
CA GLY A 97 3.92 1.90 -13.42
C GLY A 97 2.81 2.05 -12.37
N SER A 98 2.89 3.14 -11.61
CA SER A 98 1.87 3.42 -10.57
C SER A 98 0.63 4.11 -11.18
N PRO A 99 -0.58 3.64 -10.89
CA PRO A 99 -1.82 4.28 -11.34
C PRO A 99 -2.09 5.63 -10.66
N LEU A 100 -1.30 5.99 -9.65
CA LEU A 100 -1.51 7.20 -8.87
C LEU A 100 -1.42 8.48 -9.73
N LYS A 101 -0.58 8.46 -10.77
CA LYS A 101 -0.51 9.57 -11.74
C LYS A 101 -1.84 9.79 -12.45
N GLU A 102 -2.46 8.73 -12.93
CA GLU A 102 -3.76 8.79 -13.62
C GLU A 102 -4.85 9.30 -12.68
N VAL A 103 -4.84 8.86 -11.42
CA VAL A 103 -5.76 9.36 -10.38
C VAL A 103 -5.57 10.87 -10.16
N PHE A 104 -4.33 11.35 -10.06
CA PHE A 104 -4.07 12.77 -9.93
C PHE A 104 -4.49 13.57 -11.17
N ASP A 105 -4.23 13.06 -12.37
CA ASP A 105 -4.63 13.71 -13.61
C ASP A 105 -6.17 13.80 -13.73
N PHE A 106 -6.87 12.74 -13.36
CA PHE A 106 -8.34 12.71 -13.31
C PHE A 106 -8.91 13.75 -12.33
N TYR A 107 -8.34 13.85 -11.14
CA TYR A 107 -8.80 14.79 -10.11
C TYR A 107 -8.18 16.19 -10.18
N LYS A 108 -7.29 16.46 -11.14
CA LYS A 108 -6.53 17.71 -11.26
C LYS A 108 -7.39 18.97 -11.15
N LYS A 109 -8.55 18.99 -11.86
CA LYS A 109 -9.48 20.12 -11.82
C LYS A 109 -10.11 20.30 -10.43
N LYS A 110 -10.40 19.22 -9.71
CA LYS A 110 -10.97 19.24 -8.37
C LYS A 110 -9.93 19.69 -7.35
N ILE A 111 -8.71 19.20 -7.47
CA ILE A 111 -7.58 19.57 -6.63
C ILE A 111 -7.27 21.07 -6.78
N SER A 112 -7.19 21.59 -8.01
CA SER A 112 -6.89 23.00 -8.25
C SER A 112 -7.96 23.98 -7.73
N LYS A 113 -9.21 23.53 -7.61
CA LYS A 113 -10.33 24.30 -7.05
C LYS A 113 -10.47 24.13 -5.53
N SER A 114 -9.66 23.31 -4.90
CA SER A 114 -9.74 23.04 -3.47
C SER A 114 -9.44 24.30 -2.65
N LYS A 115 -10.29 24.56 -1.65
CA LYS A 115 -10.12 25.66 -0.70
C LYS A 115 -9.45 25.22 0.60
N ILE A 116 -8.85 24.01 0.63
CA ILE A 116 -8.30 23.42 1.84
C ILE A 116 -7.24 24.30 2.53
N LEU A 117 -6.39 24.96 1.74
CA LEU A 117 -5.36 25.85 2.29
C LEU A 117 -5.99 27.03 3.03
N ASN A 118 -7.09 27.58 2.52
CA ASN A 118 -7.82 28.67 3.19
C ASN A 118 -8.51 28.16 4.46
N ILE A 119 -9.10 26.97 4.44
CA ILE A 119 -9.75 26.33 5.60
C ILE A 119 -8.72 26.13 6.72
N LEU A 120 -7.54 25.63 6.35
CA LEU A 120 -6.43 25.39 7.29
C LEU A 120 -5.63 26.66 7.63
N LYS A 121 -5.99 27.80 7.01
CA LYS A 121 -5.31 29.10 7.21
C LYS A 121 -3.80 29.03 6.95
N VAL A 122 -3.38 28.27 5.94
CA VAL A 122 -1.98 28.14 5.55
C VAL A 122 -1.76 28.64 4.13
N LYS A 123 -0.52 29.07 3.83
CA LYS A 123 -0.13 29.54 2.49
C LYS A 123 0.60 28.41 1.75
N LYS A 124 0.38 28.33 0.44
CA LYS A 124 1.06 27.38 -0.44
C LYS A 124 2.58 27.43 -0.21
N PHE A 125 3.22 26.26 -0.06
CA PHE A 125 4.64 26.08 0.21
C PHE A 125 5.16 26.70 1.52
N ARG A 126 4.27 27.07 2.45
CA ARG A 126 4.63 27.67 3.74
C ARG A 126 4.06 26.88 4.91
N TYR A 127 4.16 25.56 4.86
CA TYR A 127 3.80 24.63 5.93
C TYR A 127 4.51 23.30 5.72
N PHE A 128 4.61 22.52 6.78
CA PHE A 128 4.97 21.10 6.71
C PHE A 128 3.71 20.27 6.64
N LEU A 129 3.69 19.28 5.76
CA LEU A 129 2.67 18.24 5.74
C LEU A 129 3.30 16.94 6.23
N VAL A 130 2.75 16.40 7.30
CA VAL A 130 3.24 15.18 7.96
C VAL A 130 2.17 14.11 7.88
N SER A 131 2.55 12.92 7.42
CA SER A 131 1.73 11.72 7.47
C SER A 131 2.40 10.72 8.41
N PHE A 132 1.71 10.39 9.50
CA PHE A 132 2.21 9.49 10.53
C PHE A 132 1.07 8.55 10.94
N HIS A 133 1.11 7.30 10.46
CA HIS A 133 -0.04 6.40 10.58
C HIS A 133 0.31 4.92 10.78
N ARG A 134 1.58 4.55 10.98
CA ARG A 134 1.97 3.16 11.23
C ARG A 134 1.76 2.80 12.70
N GLU A 135 1.12 1.66 12.95
CA GLU A 135 0.88 1.12 14.29
C GLU A 135 2.18 0.99 15.10
N GLU A 136 3.21 0.42 14.49
CA GLU A 136 4.50 0.17 15.15
C GLU A 136 5.16 1.45 15.68
N ASN A 137 4.86 2.58 15.06
CA ASN A 137 5.36 3.88 15.49
C ASN A 137 4.49 4.54 16.56
N LEU A 138 3.20 4.18 16.62
CA LEU A 138 2.24 4.75 17.58
C LEU A 138 2.25 3.98 18.91
N ASP A 139 2.47 2.66 18.87
CA ASP A 139 2.42 1.78 20.02
C ASP A 139 3.72 1.80 20.84
N ASN A 140 4.80 2.39 20.30
CA ASN A 140 6.06 2.57 21.01
C ASN A 140 6.15 4.00 21.56
N GLU A 141 6.12 4.15 22.90
CA GLU A 141 6.17 5.44 23.59
C GLU A 141 7.42 6.27 23.25
N ASP A 142 8.56 5.65 23.03
CA ASP A 142 9.80 6.34 22.69
C ASP A 142 9.74 6.90 21.26
N ASN A 143 9.27 6.09 20.28
CA ASN A 143 9.06 6.55 18.92
C ASN A 143 8.05 7.69 18.85
N PHE A 144 6.98 7.60 19.65
CA PHE A 144 5.96 8.64 19.74
C PHE A 144 6.51 9.94 20.33
N ARG A 145 7.31 9.85 21.40
CA ARG A 145 8.00 10.99 22.00
C ARG A 145 8.96 11.66 21.02
N ASP A 146 9.78 10.86 20.33
CA ASP A 146 10.74 11.36 19.34
C ASP A 146 10.04 12.03 18.17
N PHE A 147 8.90 11.52 17.73
CA PHE A 147 8.08 12.17 16.74
C PHE A 147 7.61 13.56 17.18
N PHE A 148 7.11 13.72 18.41
CA PHE A 148 6.72 15.02 18.93
C PHE A 148 7.91 15.96 19.12
N ASN A 149 9.05 15.45 19.54
CA ASN A 149 10.28 16.23 19.65
C ASN A 149 10.70 16.77 18.28
N LEU A 150 10.63 15.95 17.24
CA LEU A 150 10.89 16.36 15.85
C LEU A 150 9.91 17.44 15.39
N LEU A 151 8.60 17.31 15.66
CA LEU A 151 7.62 18.33 15.30
C LEU A 151 7.89 19.66 16.01
N ASN A 152 8.23 19.62 17.29
CA ASN A 152 8.59 20.82 18.06
C ASN A 152 9.86 21.47 17.51
N TYR A 153 10.88 20.70 17.21
CA TYR A 153 12.10 21.20 16.56
C TYR A 153 11.79 21.90 15.24
N LEU A 154 11.04 21.25 14.34
CA LEU A 154 10.66 21.83 13.05
C LEU A 154 9.87 23.14 13.22
N LYS A 155 8.95 23.19 14.18
CA LYS A 155 8.16 24.38 14.47
C LYS A 155 9.03 25.55 14.97
N LEU A 156 9.98 25.28 15.84
CA LEU A 156 10.87 26.30 16.41
C LEU A 156 11.88 26.81 15.38
N GLU A 157 12.49 25.91 14.64
CA GLU A 157 13.53 26.22 13.65
C GLU A 157 12.97 26.99 12.45
N PHE A 158 11.90 26.48 11.85
CA PHE A 158 11.37 27.02 10.60
C PHE A 158 10.24 28.02 10.78
N LYS A 159 9.63 28.09 11.97
CA LYS A 159 8.49 28.98 12.28
C LYS A 159 7.33 28.82 11.29
N LEU A 160 7.11 27.61 10.79
CA LEU A 160 6.05 27.26 9.86
C LEU A 160 4.98 26.42 10.55
N PRO A 161 3.71 26.52 10.11
CA PRO A 161 2.66 25.60 10.54
C PRO A 161 2.99 24.17 10.16
N ILE A 162 2.59 23.22 11.01
CA ILE A 162 2.67 21.79 10.76
C ILE A 162 1.26 21.24 10.68
N ILE A 163 0.94 20.59 9.58
CA ILE A 163 -0.32 19.88 9.34
C ILE A 163 -0.04 18.40 9.44
N VAL A 164 -0.68 17.73 10.38
CA VAL A 164 -0.55 16.27 10.54
C VAL A 164 -1.80 15.61 9.97
N SER A 165 -1.61 14.76 8.98
CA SER A 165 -2.66 13.87 8.48
C SER A 165 -2.74 12.66 9.40
N THR A 166 -3.84 12.56 10.15
CA THR A 166 -4.10 11.45 11.05
C THR A 166 -4.98 10.40 10.39
N HIS A 167 -4.84 9.14 10.78
CA HIS A 167 -5.72 8.05 10.37
C HIS A 167 -6.81 7.89 11.42
N PHE A 168 -8.03 7.65 10.96
CA PHE A 168 -9.13 7.29 11.86
C PHE A 168 -8.92 5.85 12.36
N ARG A 169 -8.59 5.72 13.62
CA ARG A 169 -8.73 4.50 14.41
C ARG A 169 -9.36 4.85 15.74
#